data_f6ffab5ec082f37f4d363071f8552380
#
_entry.id   f6ffab5ec082f37f4d363071f8552380
#
_cell.length_a   1.000
_cell.length_b   1.000
_cell.length_c   1.000
_cell.angle_alpha   90.00
_cell.angle_beta   90.00
_cell.angle_gamma   90.00
#
_symmetry.space_group_name_H-M   'P 1'
#
loop_
_entity.id
_entity.type
_entity.pdbx_description
1 polymer ?
#
loop_
_entity_poly.entity_id
_entity_poly.type
_entity_poly.pdbx_seq_one_letter_code
_entity_poly.pdbx_strand_id
1 'polypeptide(L)'
;MSEIDAVVEKKEPVEDLLEETISEKAVASEKAVASEKAAASETEAKPETKKEAKEKWGLAHIYSSYNNTIIHITDLTGGETVSISSGGCHVNADRYESSPFAAMKAAKTVVESAQTKGFTGLHIKVRAVGGVGSRVPGPGAQAAIRTLARGGFKIGR
;
A
#
# COMPACT_ATOMS: atom_id res chain seq x y z
N MET A 1 46.79 -39.78 -12.03
CA MET A 1 45.56 -40.27 -12.63
C MET A 1 44.85 -41.05 -11.51
N SER A 2 44.16 -40.50 -10.60
CA SER A 2 43.70 -39.23 -9.98
C SER A 2 42.20 -39.10 -10.13
N GLU A 3 41.60 -39.20 -9.10
CA GLU A 3 40.46 -38.74 -8.30
C GLU A 3 39.35 -37.88 -8.98
N ILE A 4 39.34 -37.70 -10.30
CA ILE A 4 38.36 -36.80 -10.97
C ILE A 4 37.22 -37.60 -11.62
N ASP A 5 37.36 -38.90 -11.83
CA ASP A 5 36.34 -39.74 -12.54
C ASP A 5 35.22 -40.28 -11.64
N ALA A 6 35.27 -40.06 -10.32
CA ALA A 6 34.29 -40.58 -9.36
C ALA A 6 33.12 -39.62 -9.02
N VAL A 7 33.10 -38.42 -9.59
CA VAL A 7 32.09 -37.38 -9.23
C VAL A 7 30.94 -37.27 -10.28
N VAL A 8 31.12 -37.87 -11.47
CA VAL A 8 30.13 -37.72 -12.58
C VAL A 8 28.98 -38.71 -12.51
N GLU A 9 29.10 -39.81 -11.75
CA GLU A 9 28.12 -40.91 -11.79
C GLU A 9 27.01 -40.86 -10.71
N LYS A 10 26.79 -39.73 -10.07
CA LYS A 10 25.77 -39.57 -9.00
C LYS A 10 24.72 -38.50 -9.28
N LYS A 11 24.46 -38.14 -10.53
CA LYS A 11 23.51 -37.05 -10.85
C LYS A 11 22.24 -37.43 -11.61
N GLU A 12 21.90 -38.66 -11.75
CA GLU A 12 20.75 -39.07 -12.58
C GLU A 12 19.48 -39.67 -11.93
N PRO A 13 19.23 -39.57 -10.61
CA PRO A 13 17.89 -39.96 -10.16
C PRO A 13 17.03 -38.81 -9.60
N VAL A 14 17.34 -37.53 -9.91
CA VAL A 14 16.61 -36.41 -9.31
C VAL A 14 15.60 -35.77 -10.28
N GLU A 15 15.72 -35.99 -11.58
CA GLU A 15 14.80 -35.44 -12.57
C GLU A 15 13.46 -36.20 -12.65
N ASP A 16 13.48 -37.53 -12.51
CA ASP A 16 12.25 -38.35 -12.56
C ASP A 16 11.30 -38.12 -11.36
N LEU A 17 11.84 -37.71 -10.19
CA LEU A 17 11.03 -37.36 -9.00
C LEU A 17 10.38 -36.00 -9.07
N LEU A 18 10.85 -35.12 -9.94
CA LEU A 18 10.27 -33.78 -10.11
C LEU A 18 9.09 -33.75 -11.09
N GLU A 19 9.05 -34.67 -12.07
CA GLU A 19 7.92 -34.75 -13.00
C GLU A 19 6.69 -35.39 -12.37
N GLU A 20 6.84 -36.41 -11.49
CA GLU A 20 5.69 -37.00 -10.78
C GLU A 20 5.02 -36.02 -9.80
N THR A 21 5.79 -35.17 -9.12
CA THR A 21 5.22 -34.17 -8.17
C THR A 21 4.49 -33.01 -8.84
N ILE A 22 4.80 -32.73 -10.11
CA ILE A 22 4.12 -31.66 -10.88
C ILE A 22 2.79 -32.17 -11.44
N SER A 23 2.71 -33.48 -11.84
CA SER A 23 1.46 -34.06 -12.35
C SER A 23 0.40 -34.26 -11.27
N GLU A 24 0.77 -34.64 -10.04
CA GLU A 24 -0.19 -34.75 -8.92
C GLU A 24 -0.75 -33.40 -8.46
N LYS A 25 0.04 -32.35 -8.55
CA LYS A 25 -0.41 -31.00 -8.18
C LYS A 25 -1.35 -30.36 -9.19
N ALA A 26 -1.24 -30.72 -10.47
CA ALA A 26 -2.13 -30.24 -11.53
C ALA A 26 -3.54 -30.84 -11.45
N VAL A 27 -3.63 -32.15 -11.08
CA VAL A 27 -4.92 -32.84 -10.96
C VAL A 27 -5.69 -32.44 -9.70
N ALA A 28 -4.99 -32.02 -8.64
CA ALA A 28 -5.64 -31.53 -7.41
C ALA A 28 -6.24 -30.11 -7.57
N SER A 29 -5.71 -29.29 -8.45
CA SER A 29 -6.22 -27.93 -8.68
C SER A 29 -7.47 -27.89 -9.56
N GLU A 30 -7.65 -28.84 -10.49
CA GLU A 30 -8.86 -28.90 -11.32
C GLU A 30 -10.10 -29.41 -10.55
N LYS A 31 -9.90 -30.23 -9.51
CA LYS A 31 -11.01 -30.76 -8.71
C LYS A 31 -11.56 -29.79 -7.67
N ALA A 32 -10.78 -28.76 -7.29
CA ALA A 32 -11.20 -27.73 -6.35
C ALA A 32 -12.05 -26.61 -6.99
N VAL A 33 -11.92 -26.39 -8.30
CA VAL A 33 -12.64 -25.32 -9.02
C VAL A 33 -14.05 -25.77 -9.45
N ALA A 34 -14.33 -27.06 -9.48
CA ALA A 34 -15.62 -27.60 -9.91
C ALA A 34 -16.69 -27.66 -8.79
N SER A 35 -16.31 -27.55 -7.51
CA SER A 35 -17.25 -27.64 -6.38
C SER A 35 -17.79 -26.28 -5.88
N GLU A 36 -17.23 -25.17 -6.36
CA GLU A 36 -17.61 -23.83 -5.91
C GLU A 36 -18.67 -23.15 -6.81
N LYS A 37 -19.09 -23.80 -7.89
CA LYS A 37 -20.04 -23.23 -8.87
C LYS A 37 -21.51 -23.68 -8.71
N ALA A 38 -21.83 -24.42 -7.66
CA ALA A 38 -23.17 -24.97 -7.43
C ALA A 38 -23.93 -24.45 -6.20
N ALA A 39 -23.43 -23.38 -5.55
CA ALA A 39 -24.07 -22.85 -4.34
C ALA A 39 -24.30 -21.33 -4.38
N ALA A 40 -24.59 -20.77 -5.54
CA ALA A 40 -24.92 -19.34 -5.68
C ALA A 40 -26.17 -19.14 -6.52
N SER A 41 -27.32 -19.61 -6.04
CA SER A 41 -28.61 -19.11 -6.46
C SER A 41 -29.56 -19.13 -5.25
N GLU A 42 -30.21 -18.00 -5.04
CA GLU A 42 -31.20 -17.69 -3.99
C GLU A 42 -30.65 -17.03 -2.72
N THR A 43 -30.40 -15.74 -2.80
CA THR A 43 -30.78 -14.83 -1.72
C THR A 43 -31.28 -13.51 -2.33
N GLU A 44 -32.52 -13.25 -2.07
CA GLU A 44 -33.33 -12.13 -2.57
C GLU A 44 -32.65 -10.78 -2.35
N ALA A 45 -32.61 -9.98 -3.43
CA ALA A 45 -32.21 -8.58 -3.42
C ALA A 45 -33.16 -7.75 -2.55
N LYS A 46 -32.78 -7.52 -1.29
CA LYS A 46 -33.38 -6.48 -0.48
C LYS A 46 -32.84 -5.15 -1.00
N PRO A 47 -33.68 -4.19 -1.40
CA PRO A 47 -33.18 -2.90 -1.84
C PRO A 47 -32.53 -2.19 -0.64
N GLU A 48 -31.20 -2.21 -0.61
CA GLU A 48 -30.46 -1.33 0.29
C GLU A 48 -30.76 0.11 -0.14
N THR A 49 -31.59 0.77 0.64
CA THR A 49 -31.72 2.22 0.63
C THR A 49 -30.30 2.78 0.66
N LYS A 50 -29.89 3.44 -0.43
CA LYS A 50 -28.69 4.29 -0.47
C LYS A 50 -28.85 5.30 0.66
N LYS A 51 -28.35 4.96 1.84
CA LYS A 51 -28.06 5.96 2.87
C LYS A 51 -27.13 6.93 2.19
N GLU A 52 -27.56 8.15 1.98
CA GLU A 52 -26.71 9.25 1.52
C GLU A 52 -25.46 9.19 2.41
N ALA A 53 -24.37 8.71 1.84
CA ALA A 53 -23.12 8.57 2.57
C ALA A 53 -22.68 10.00 2.88
N LYS A 54 -22.91 10.43 4.12
CA LYS A 54 -22.45 11.74 4.58
C LYS A 54 -20.98 11.84 4.24
N GLU A 55 -20.64 12.78 3.35
CA GLU A 55 -19.26 13.00 2.94
C GLU A 55 -18.42 13.30 4.18
N LYS A 56 -17.51 12.39 4.51
CA LYS A 56 -16.62 12.55 5.65
C LYS A 56 -15.35 13.24 5.19
N TRP A 57 -15.15 14.45 5.68
CA TRP A 57 -13.97 15.27 5.36
C TRP A 57 -12.93 15.18 6.46
N GLY A 58 -11.68 15.22 6.08
CA GLY A 58 -10.54 15.23 6.99
C GLY A 58 -9.50 16.29 6.60
N LEU A 59 -8.52 16.44 7.45
CA LEU A 59 -7.40 17.36 7.30
C LEU A 59 -6.10 16.57 7.13
N ALA A 60 -5.44 16.72 6.00
CA ALA A 60 -4.16 16.10 5.71
C ALA A 60 -3.02 17.09 5.93
N HIS A 61 -2.25 16.89 6.99
CA HIS A 61 -1.05 17.64 7.30
C HIS A 61 0.16 16.96 6.66
N ILE A 62 0.85 17.63 5.77
CA ILE A 62 2.08 17.15 5.15
C ILE A 62 3.23 18.02 5.66
N TYR A 63 4.08 17.47 6.51
CA TYR A 63 5.35 18.07 6.86
C TYR A 63 6.44 17.50 6.01
N SER A 64 7.16 18.33 5.26
CA SER A 64 8.24 17.89 4.39
C SER A 64 9.48 18.73 4.59
N SER A 65 10.54 18.07 5.00
CA SER A 65 11.89 18.61 5.10
C SER A 65 12.81 17.97 4.08
N TYR A 66 14.07 18.36 4.05
CA TYR A 66 15.09 17.67 3.23
C TYR A 66 15.58 16.35 3.85
N ASN A 67 15.20 16.06 5.10
CA ASN A 67 15.59 14.83 5.80
C ASN A 67 14.44 13.81 5.82
N ASN A 68 13.18 14.24 6.02
CA ASN A 68 12.04 13.33 6.10
C ASN A 68 10.75 13.99 5.60
N THR A 69 9.77 13.15 5.22
CA THR A 69 8.40 13.59 4.91
C THR A 69 7.43 12.83 5.81
N ILE A 70 6.58 13.56 6.54
CA ILE A 70 5.56 13.01 7.44
C ILE A 70 4.19 13.41 6.90
N ILE A 71 3.28 12.45 6.83
CA ILE A 71 1.91 12.64 6.39
C ILE A 71 0.99 12.20 7.53
N HIS A 72 0.14 13.11 7.98
CA HIS A 72 -0.76 12.90 9.10
C HIS A 72 -2.17 13.33 8.70
N ILE A 73 -3.12 12.40 8.71
CA ILE A 73 -4.53 12.70 8.48
C ILE A 73 -5.25 12.74 9.82
N THR A 74 -5.99 13.82 10.01
CA THR A 74 -6.86 14.02 11.17
C THR A 74 -8.29 14.31 10.73
N ASP A 75 -9.21 14.26 11.67
CA ASP A 75 -10.56 14.81 11.48
C ASP A 75 -10.51 16.34 11.26
N LEU A 76 -11.62 16.95 10.82
CA LEU A 76 -11.70 18.41 10.57
C LEU A 76 -11.36 19.24 11.81
N THR A 77 -11.69 18.75 12.99
CA THR A 77 -11.38 19.41 14.26
C THR A 77 -9.89 19.32 14.64
N GLY A 78 -9.15 18.35 14.04
CA GLY A 78 -7.76 18.07 14.40
C GLY A 78 -7.60 17.23 15.68
N GLY A 79 -8.70 16.87 16.34
CA GLY A 79 -8.69 16.15 17.62
C GLY A 79 -8.40 14.67 17.50
N GLU A 80 -8.90 14.02 16.45
CA GLU A 80 -8.70 12.58 16.23
C GLU A 80 -7.70 12.32 15.10
N THR A 81 -6.71 11.48 15.38
CA THR A 81 -5.77 10.99 14.37
C THR A 81 -6.38 9.82 13.60
N VAL A 82 -6.56 10.01 12.31
CA VAL A 82 -7.06 8.96 11.41
C VAL A 82 -5.93 8.02 11.00
N SER A 83 -4.86 8.57 10.50
CA SER A 83 -3.68 7.82 10.09
C SER A 83 -2.44 8.72 10.06
N ILE A 84 -1.28 8.14 10.34
CA ILE A 84 0.02 8.80 10.25
C ILE A 84 1.02 7.85 9.61
N SER A 85 1.86 8.38 8.71
CA SER A 85 2.98 7.65 8.15
C SER A 85 4.10 8.61 7.76
N SER A 86 5.33 8.11 7.72
CA SER A 86 6.51 8.89 7.37
C SER A 86 7.40 8.16 6.36
N GLY A 87 8.29 8.89 5.70
CA GLY A 87 9.27 8.32 4.79
C GLY A 87 10.15 7.27 5.46
N GLY A 88 10.58 7.51 6.70
CA GLY A 88 11.42 6.58 7.45
C GLY A 88 10.77 5.23 7.75
N CYS A 89 9.43 5.14 7.76
CA CYS A 89 8.75 3.85 7.93
C CYS A 89 8.86 2.93 6.69
N HIS A 90 9.26 3.45 5.53
CA HIS A 90 9.19 2.75 4.25
C HIS A 90 10.54 2.54 3.57
N VAL A 91 11.60 3.14 4.12
CA VAL A 91 12.97 2.99 3.61
C VAL A 91 13.93 2.69 4.76
N ASN A 92 14.91 1.85 4.50
CA ASN A 92 15.88 1.41 5.52
C ASN A 92 17.05 2.38 5.69
N ALA A 93 17.29 3.26 4.71
CA ALA A 93 18.41 4.18 4.74
C ALA A 93 17.92 5.62 4.96
N ASP A 94 18.38 6.27 6.00
CA ASP A 94 17.99 7.61 6.46
C ASP A 94 18.07 8.66 5.36
N ARG A 95 19.10 8.58 4.50
CA ARG A 95 19.30 9.51 3.37
C ARG A 95 18.18 9.49 2.33
N TYR A 96 17.35 8.46 2.30
CA TYR A 96 16.23 8.31 1.36
C TYR A 96 14.87 8.61 1.96
N GLU A 97 14.77 8.96 3.24
CA GLU A 97 13.50 9.27 3.91
C GLU A 97 12.78 10.47 3.30
N SER A 98 13.53 11.47 2.81
CA SER A 98 12.99 12.65 2.15
C SER A 98 12.68 12.44 0.66
N SER A 99 13.00 11.27 0.11
CA SER A 99 12.83 11.00 -1.31
C SER A 99 11.37 11.00 -1.74
N PRO A 100 11.07 11.39 -2.99
CA PRO A 100 9.71 11.31 -3.52
C PRO A 100 9.13 9.88 -3.48
N PHE A 101 9.98 8.87 -3.59
CA PHE A 101 9.58 7.45 -3.54
C PHE A 101 9.09 7.05 -2.13
N ALA A 102 9.83 7.43 -1.09
CA ALA A 102 9.43 7.18 0.29
C ALA A 102 8.12 7.89 0.62
N ALA A 103 7.99 9.15 0.20
CA ALA A 103 6.77 9.94 0.38
C ALA A 103 5.54 9.32 -0.35
N MET A 104 5.73 8.76 -1.56
CA MET A 104 4.67 8.04 -2.26
C MET A 104 4.22 6.78 -1.52
N LYS A 105 5.15 6.00 -0.97
CA LYS A 105 4.80 4.81 -0.18
C LYS A 105 4.05 5.20 1.09
N ALA A 106 4.56 6.19 1.84
CA ALA A 106 3.91 6.70 3.03
C ALA A 106 2.49 7.20 2.73
N ALA A 107 2.31 7.95 1.63
CA ALA A 107 1.00 8.44 1.21
C ALA A 107 0.03 7.30 0.88
N LYS A 108 0.47 6.22 0.21
CA LYS A 108 -0.37 5.06 -0.08
C LYS A 108 -0.91 4.40 1.19
N THR A 109 -0.05 4.14 2.17
CA THR A 109 -0.47 3.56 3.45
C THR A 109 -1.51 4.43 4.16
N VAL A 110 -1.31 5.75 4.12
CA VAL A 110 -2.25 6.69 4.74
C VAL A 110 -3.58 6.73 3.98
N VAL A 111 -3.56 6.66 2.63
CA VAL A 111 -4.75 6.58 1.77
C VAL A 111 -5.57 5.35 2.11
N GLU A 112 -4.97 4.18 2.15
CA GLU A 112 -5.63 2.92 2.47
C GLU A 112 -6.31 2.96 3.84
N SER A 113 -5.60 3.46 4.85
CA SER A 113 -6.13 3.62 6.20
C SER A 113 -7.29 4.61 6.29
N ALA A 114 -7.23 5.73 5.55
CA ALA A 114 -8.28 6.74 5.55
C ALA A 114 -9.53 6.27 4.80
N GLN A 115 -9.35 5.54 3.69
CA GLN A 115 -10.46 4.92 2.95
C GLN A 115 -11.20 3.87 3.78
N THR A 116 -10.46 3.03 4.49
CA THR A 116 -11.05 2.02 5.42
C THR A 116 -11.93 2.70 6.50
N LYS A 117 -11.54 3.89 6.95
CA LYS A 117 -12.32 4.69 7.92
C LYS A 117 -13.45 5.52 7.26
N GLY A 118 -13.65 5.40 5.95
CA GLY A 118 -14.75 6.01 5.20
C GLY A 118 -14.59 7.51 4.91
N PHE A 119 -13.38 8.04 4.90
CA PHE A 119 -13.14 9.42 4.47
C PHE A 119 -13.27 9.55 2.96
N THR A 120 -13.96 10.60 2.50
CA THR A 120 -14.21 10.87 1.07
C THR A 120 -13.51 12.12 0.57
N GLY A 121 -13.22 13.07 1.45
CA GLY A 121 -12.57 14.32 1.10
C GLY A 121 -11.47 14.72 2.07
N LEU A 122 -10.45 15.42 1.57
CA LEU A 122 -9.33 15.89 2.36
C LEU A 122 -8.99 17.34 2.05
N HIS A 123 -8.79 18.15 3.10
CA HIS A 123 -8.15 19.46 3.02
C HIS A 123 -6.65 19.27 3.24
N ILE A 124 -5.81 19.77 2.33
CA ILE A 124 -4.37 19.54 2.40
C ILE A 124 -3.66 20.78 2.94
N LYS A 125 -2.90 20.60 4.03
CA LYS A 125 -2.01 21.61 4.60
C LYS A 125 -0.57 21.14 4.47
N VAL A 126 0.23 21.88 3.69
CA VAL A 126 1.66 21.58 3.52
C VAL A 126 2.47 22.52 4.40
N ARG A 127 3.41 21.95 5.15
CA ARG A 127 4.31 22.67 6.03
C ARG A 127 5.75 22.35 5.69
N ALA A 128 6.57 23.37 5.50
CA ALA A 128 8.02 23.29 5.42
C ALA A 128 8.66 23.42 6.81
N VAL A 129 9.96 23.32 6.91
CA VAL A 129 10.72 23.52 8.16
C VAL A 129 10.44 24.89 8.77
N GLY A 130 10.46 25.93 7.95
CA GLY A 130 10.20 27.32 8.39
C GLY A 130 11.33 27.93 9.22
N GLY A 131 11.05 29.05 9.84
CA GLY A 131 12.01 29.79 10.68
C GLY A 131 13.23 30.28 9.91
N VAL A 132 14.41 30.04 10.45
CA VAL A 132 15.70 30.32 9.82
C VAL A 132 16.04 29.28 8.73
N GLY A 133 15.32 28.14 8.74
CA GLY A 133 15.50 27.08 7.75
C GLY A 133 14.80 27.37 6.42
N SER A 134 14.64 26.34 5.61
CA SER A 134 13.99 26.46 4.30
C SER A 134 12.49 26.74 4.42
N ARG A 135 12.02 27.79 3.72
CA ARG A 135 10.58 28.05 3.55
C ARG A 135 9.95 27.17 2.45
N VAL A 136 10.78 26.52 1.67
CA VAL A 136 10.34 25.62 0.58
C VAL A 136 10.19 24.21 1.14
N PRO A 137 9.06 23.54 0.90
CA PRO A 137 8.87 22.15 1.28
C PRO A 137 9.90 21.24 0.58
N GLY A 138 10.25 20.13 1.21
CA GLY A 138 11.16 19.14 0.65
C GLY A 138 10.59 18.42 -0.58
N PRO A 139 11.41 17.61 -1.26
CA PRO A 139 11.05 16.97 -2.52
C PRO A 139 9.90 15.97 -2.40
N GLY A 140 9.66 15.42 -1.20
CA GLY A 140 8.56 14.49 -0.94
C GLY A 140 7.18 15.12 -0.95
N ALA A 141 7.05 16.43 -0.69
CA ALA A 141 5.75 17.10 -0.56
C ALA A 141 4.89 16.96 -1.82
N GLN A 142 5.46 17.26 -2.99
CA GLN A 142 4.72 17.16 -4.26
C GLN A 142 4.29 15.74 -4.58
N ALA A 143 5.17 14.76 -4.31
CA ALA A 143 4.86 13.36 -4.51
C ALA A 143 3.73 12.86 -3.60
N ALA A 144 3.74 13.30 -2.34
CA ALA A 144 2.68 13.01 -1.37
C ALA A 144 1.33 13.58 -1.84
N ILE A 145 1.26 14.86 -2.22
CA ILE A 145 0.02 15.50 -2.71
C ILE A 145 -0.54 14.76 -3.92
N ARG A 146 0.31 14.45 -4.91
CA ARG A 146 -0.11 13.72 -6.11
C ARG A 146 -0.66 12.34 -5.78
N THR A 147 -0.07 11.66 -4.81
CA THR A 147 -0.51 10.33 -4.39
C THR A 147 -1.84 10.39 -3.64
N LEU A 148 -2.04 11.38 -2.76
CA LEU A 148 -3.33 11.63 -2.10
C LEU A 148 -4.42 11.95 -3.12
N ALA A 149 -4.13 12.77 -4.13
CA ALA A 149 -5.07 13.08 -5.20
C ALA A 149 -5.45 11.83 -6.03
N ARG A 150 -4.47 10.97 -6.34
CA ARG A 150 -4.69 9.70 -7.03
C ARG A 150 -5.44 8.67 -6.18
N GLY A 151 -5.41 8.81 -4.87
CA GLY A 151 -6.15 7.96 -3.92
C GLY A 151 -7.67 8.12 -3.98
N GLY A 152 -8.19 8.95 -4.86
CA GLY A 152 -9.64 9.10 -5.07
C GLY A 152 -10.35 10.01 -4.07
N PHE A 153 -9.61 10.71 -3.21
CA PHE A 153 -10.20 11.72 -2.33
C PHE A 153 -10.58 12.99 -3.09
N LYS A 154 -11.71 13.57 -2.72
CA LYS A 154 -12.04 14.94 -3.10
C LYS A 154 -11.09 15.90 -2.39
N ILE A 155 -10.34 16.72 -3.14
CA ILE A 155 -9.43 17.69 -2.54
C ILE A 155 -10.17 19.00 -2.34
N GLY A 156 -10.20 19.43 -1.09
CA GLY A 156 -10.72 20.71 -0.68
C GLY A 156 -9.64 21.80 -0.69
N ARG A 157 -9.91 22.90 0.02
CA ARG A 157 -8.96 24.00 0.17
C ARG A 157 -7.80 23.65 1.06
#